data_58b7dacac1a1e0cba5af7b81d82d54f7
#
_entry.id   58b7dacac1a1e0cba5af7b81d82d54f7
#
_cell.length_a   1.000
_cell.length_b   1.000
_cell.length_c   1.000
_cell.angle_alpha   90.00
_cell.angle_beta   90.00
_cell.angle_gamma   90.00
#
_symmetry.space_group_name_H-M   'P 1'
#
loop_
_entity.id
_entity.type
_entity.pdbx_description
1 polymer ?
#
loop_
_entity_poly.entity_id
_entity_poly.type
_entity_poly.pdbx_seq_one_letter_code
_entity_poly.pdbx_strand_id
1 'polypeptide(L)' 'MPISPGPELVAVRPDFYRLPKPGFADPFFGFSRSFYYRLEERGKLKLFRILDDGKEKGVTLIRYADVFEFVQSEVQKQS' A
#
# COMPACT_ATOMS: atom_id res chain seq x y z
N MET A 1 22.60 -3.95 -22.82
CA MET A 1 22.09 -3.94 -22.28
C MET A 1 21.72 -3.37 -21.58
N PRO A 2 21.37 -3.27 -21.37
CA PRO A 2 20.77 -2.70 -20.72
C PRO A 2 20.81 -2.62 -19.57
N ILE A 3 20.91 -2.32 -19.13
CA ILE A 3 20.82 -2.21 -18.24
C ILE A 3 20.20 -1.81 -17.64
N SER A 4 20.06 -1.85 -17.26
CA SER A 4 19.10 -1.52 -16.67
C SER A 4 19.36 -1.13 -15.39
N PRO A 5 19.43 -0.11 -15.07
CA PRO A 5 19.42 0.39 -13.77
C PRO A 5 18.08 0.18 -13.24
N GLY A 6 17.21 -0.05 -14.12
CA GLY A 6 15.90 -0.33 -13.71
C GLY A 6 15.78 -1.41 -12.70
N PRO A 7 16.58 -2.43 -12.76
CA PRO A 7 16.44 -3.52 -11.81
C PRO A 7 16.50 -3.06 -10.38
N GLU A 8 17.36 -2.16 -10.13
CA GLU A 8 17.48 -1.71 -8.76
C GLU A 8 16.24 -0.98 -8.31
N LEU A 9 15.70 -0.16 -9.18
CA LEU A 9 14.51 0.56 -8.84
C LEU A 9 13.33 -0.37 -8.71
N VAL A 10 13.26 -1.34 -9.58
CA VAL A 10 12.16 -2.27 -9.56
C VAL A 10 12.23 -3.15 -8.34
N ALA A 11 13.42 -3.51 -7.94
CA ALA A 11 13.59 -4.40 -6.82
C ALA A 11 13.27 -3.74 -5.49
N VAL A 12 13.30 -2.44 -5.44
CA VAL A 12 13.05 -1.75 -4.18
C VAL A 12 11.57 -1.68 -3.95
N ARG A 13 11.08 -2.64 -3.22
CA ARG A 13 9.70 -2.65 -2.79
C ARG A 13 9.71 -2.49 -1.29
N PRO A 14 9.03 -1.50 -0.78
CA PRO A 14 9.00 -1.33 0.67
C PRO A 14 8.19 -2.44 1.31
N ASP A 15 8.54 -2.80 2.51
CA ASP A 15 7.70 -3.71 3.27
C ASP A 15 6.42 -3.00 3.65
N PHE A 16 6.52 -1.72 3.97
CA PHE A 16 5.39 -0.88 4.35
C PHE A 16 5.49 0.45 3.62
N TYR A 17 4.33 1.06 3.40
CA TYR A 17 4.30 2.41 2.87
C TYR A 17 3.14 3.15 3.50
N ARG A 18 3.17 4.47 3.40
CA ARG A 18 2.20 5.30 4.07
C ARG A 18 0.89 5.34 3.31
N LEU A 19 -0.20 5.41 4.08
CA LEU A 19 -1.51 5.65 3.49
C LEU A 19 -1.47 6.97 2.73
N PRO A 20 -2.02 7.03 1.51
CA PRO A 20 -1.98 8.28 0.74
C PRO A 20 -2.79 9.36 1.43
N LYS A 21 -2.40 10.59 1.16
CA LYS A 21 -3.12 11.74 1.68
C LYS A 21 -4.45 11.87 0.98
N PRO A 22 -5.42 12.58 1.60
CA PRO A 22 -6.70 12.82 0.93
C PRO A 22 -6.49 13.42 -0.44
N GLY A 23 -7.17 12.88 -1.43
CA GLY A 23 -7.07 13.36 -2.80
C GLY A 23 -5.91 12.80 -3.58
N PHE A 24 -5.09 11.94 -2.96
CA PHE A 24 -3.95 11.34 -3.63
C PHE A 24 -4.12 9.83 -3.69
N ALA A 25 -3.29 9.20 -4.51
CA ALA A 25 -3.26 7.75 -4.62
C ALA A 25 -1.87 7.27 -4.29
N ASP A 26 -1.76 6.00 -3.87
CA ASP A 26 -0.44 5.46 -3.57
C ASP A 26 0.35 5.27 -4.86
N PRO A 27 1.69 5.32 -4.79
CA PRO A 27 2.51 5.24 -6.00
C PRO A 27 2.69 3.83 -6.55
N PHE A 28 2.29 2.81 -5.80
CA PHE A 28 2.53 1.43 -6.22
C PHE A 28 1.34 0.82 -6.94
N PHE A 29 0.15 1.04 -6.41
CA PHE A 29 -1.07 0.42 -6.96
C PHE A 29 -2.07 1.45 -7.45
N GLY A 30 -1.89 2.71 -7.09
CA GLY A 30 -2.80 3.75 -7.55
C GLY A 30 -4.12 3.78 -6.80
N PHE A 31 -4.17 3.23 -5.61
CA PHE A 31 -5.39 3.20 -4.82
C PHE A 31 -5.51 4.46 -3.98
N SER A 32 -6.74 4.94 -3.84
CA SER A 32 -7.00 6.14 -3.07
C SER A 32 -7.08 5.82 -1.57
N ARG A 33 -7.00 6.88 -0.77
CA ARG A 33 -7.12 6.75 0.67
C ARG A 33 -8.44 6.08 1.07
N SER A 34 -9.53 6.52 0.47
CA SER A 34 -10.83 5.97 0.82
C SER A 34 -10.97 4.52 0.39
N PHE A 35 -10.30 4.14 -0.69
CA PHE A 35 -10.33 2.74 -1.11
C PHE A 35 -9.68 1.85 -0.05
N TYR A 36 -8.56 2.30 0.51
CA TYR A 36 -7.90 1.52 1.56
C TYR A 36 -8.77 1.39 2.80
N TYR A 37 -9.46 2.46 3.17
CA TYR A 37 -10.36 2.38 4.33
C TYR A 37 -11.50 1.40 4.07
N ARG A 38 -12.02 1.38 2.85
CA ARG A 38 -13.08 0.42 2.51
C ARG A 38 -12.57 -1.01 2.60
N LEU A 39 -11.33 -1.25 2.17
CA LEU A 39 -10.76 -2.59 2.26
C LEU A 39 -10.59 -3.00 3.72
N GLU A 40 -10.16 -2.08 4.55
CA GLU A 40 -10.02 -2.37 5.97
C GLU A 40 -11.38 -2.69 6.58
N GLU A 41 -12.37 -1.90 6.25
CA GLU A 41 -13.71 -2.06 6.78
C GLU A 41 -14.30 -3.41 6.40
N ARG A 42 -13.97 -3.89 5.21
CA ARG A 42 -14.47 -5.18 4.75
C ARG A 42 -13.61 -6.34 5.20
N GLY A 43 -12.59 -6.09 5.97
CA GLY A 43 -11.71 -7.15 6.44
C GLY A 43 -10.78 -7.70 5.39
N LYS A 44 -10.61 -6.98 4.27
CA LYS A 44 -9.75 -7.44 3.19
C LYS A 44 -8.30 -7.05 3.39
N LEU A 45 -8.07 -6.04 4.21
CA LEU A 45 -6.75 -5.49 4.38
C LEU A 45 -6.64 -4.93 5.79
N LYS A 46 -5.45 -5.01 6.35
CA LYS A 46 -5.19 -4.47 7.67
C LYS A 46 -4.31 -3.24 7.53
N LEU A 47 -4.70 -2.17 8.20
CA LEU A 47 -3.90 -0.95 8.25
C LEU A 47 -3.23 -0.89 9.60
N PHE A 48 -1.98 -0.44 9.62
CA PHE A 48 -1.18 -0.39 10.83
C PHE A 48 -1.01 1.07 11.26
N ARG A 49 -1.47 1.39 12.43
CA ARG A 49 -1.42 2.75 12.93
C ARG A 49 -0.35 2.85 14.01
N ILE A 50 0.61 3.73 13.76
CA ILE A 50 1.73 3.94 14.68
C ILE A 50 1.63 5.36 15.18
N LEU A 51 1.48 5.49 16.50
CA LEU A 51 1.39 6.81 17.09
C LEU A 51 2.79 7.33 17.42
N ASP A 52 2.96 8.61 17.15
CA ASP A 52 4.19 9.26 17.52
C ASP A 52 4.15 9.57 19.00
N ASP A 53 5.21 9.23 19.71
CA ASP A 53 5.26 9.37 21.13
C ASP A 53 4.98 10.81 21.54
N GLY A 54 4.01 11.01 22.44
CA GLY A 54 3.69 12.33 22.92
C GLY A 54 2.94 13.21 21.96
N LYS A 55 2.47 12.64 20.83
CA LYS A 55 1.70 13.39 19.84
C LYS A 55 0.40 12.69 19.58
N GLU A 56 -0.60 13.49 19.20
CA GLU A 56 -1.90 12.93 18.87
C GLU A 56 -1.92 12.28 17.49
N LYS A 57 -1.07 12.76 16.59
CA LYS A 57 -1.06 12.27 15.23
C LYS A 57 -0.04 11.18 15.09
N GLY A 58 -0.41 10.18 14.33
CA GLY A 58 0.48 9.10 14.03
C GLY A 58 0.58 8.89 12.54
N VAL A 59 1.14 7.75 12.17
CA VAL A 59 1.32 7.37 10.78
C VAL A 59 0.53 6.10 10.56
N THR A 60 -0.19 6.05 9.45
CA THR A 60 -0.87 4.82 9.05
C THR A 60 -0.08 4.18 7.94
N LEU A 61 0.32 2.93 8.16
CA LEU A 61 1.14 2.20 7.21
C LEU A 61 0.36 1.05 6.61
N ILE A 62 0.73 0.69 5.40
CA ILE A 62 0.12 -0.40 4.65
C ILE A 62 1.23 -1.39 4.33
N ARG A 63 0.96 -2.67 4.54
CA ARG A 63 1.94 -3.69 4.19
C ARG A 63 1.84 -4.00 2.71
N TYR A 64 2.94 -3.82 1.99
CA TYR A 64 2.96 -4.03 0.55
C TYR A 64 2.49 -5.43 0.17
N ALA A 65 2.97 -6.45 0.87
CA ALA A 65 2.65 -7.82 0.54
C ALA A 65 1.16 -8.10 0.64
N ASP A 66 0.50 -7.49 1.63
CA ASP A 66 -0.93 -7.71 1.80
C ASP A 66 -1.73 -7.14 0.64
N VAL A 67 -1.34 -5.95 0.18
CA VAL A 67 -2.02 -5.32 -0.95
C VAL A 67 -1.75 -6.10 -2.23
N PHE A 68 -0.52 -6.55 -2.38
CA PHE A 68 -0.15 -7.33 -3.56
C PHE A 68 -0.99 -8.61 -3.63
N GLU A 69 -1.14 -9.31 -2.51
CA GLU A 69 -1.96 -10.52 -2.47
C GLU A 69 -3.42 -10.22 -2.78
N PHE A 70 -3.91 -9.12 -2.25
CA PHE A 70 -5.29 -8.72 -2.52
C PHE A 70 -5.49 -8.47 -4.02
N VAL A 71 -4.57 -7.74 -4.62
CA VAL A 71 -4.66 -7.43 -6.04
C VAL A 71 -4.58 -8.71 -6.88
N GLN A 72 -3.66 -9.61 -6.53
CA GLN A 72 -3.54 -10.86 -7.25
C GLN A 72 -4.83 -11.66 -7.16
N SER A 73 -5.41 -11.72 -6.00
CA SER A 73 -6.65 -12.44 -5.79
C SER A 73 -7.77 -11.87 -6.66
N GLU A 74 -7.87 -10.56 -6.72
CA GLU A 74 -8.92 -9.92 -7.51
C GLU A 74 -8.69 -10.11 -9.00
N VAL A 75 -7.44 -10.04 -9.43
CA VAL A 75 -7.12 -10.24 -10.84
C VAL A 75 -7.46 -11.67 -11.26
N GLN A 76 -7.16 -12.64 -10.41
CA GLN A 76 -7.44 -14.04 -10.72
C GLN A 76 -8.93 -14.30 -10.84
N LYS A 77 -9.76 -13.58 -10.10
CA LYS A 77 -11.20 -13.76 -10.21
C LYS A 77 -11.73 -13.33 -11.57
N GLN A 78 -10.98 -12.50 -12.27
CA GLN A 78 -11.42 -11.96 -13.54
C GLN A 78 -10.87 -12.73 -14.73
N SER A 79 -9.97 -13.65 -14.50
CA SER A 79 -9.37 -14.37 -15.64
C SER A 79 -10.00 -15.74 -15.88
#